data_10288d8ffe06c4540b0f20099f5829ec
#
_entry.id   10288d8ffe06c4540b0f20099f5829ec
#
_cell.length_a   1.000
_cell.length_b   1.000
_cell.length_c   1.000
_cell.angle_alpha   90.00
_cell.angle_beta   90.00
_cell.angle_gamma   90.00
#
_symmetry.space_group_name_H-M   'P 1'
#
loop_
_entity.id
_entity.type
_entity.pdbx_description
1 polymer ?
#
loop_
_entity_poly.entity_id
_entity_poly.type
_entity_poly.pdbx_seq_one_letter_code
_entity_poly.pdbx_strand_id
1 'polypeptide(L)'
;MKVFRSELNAEFKDKLFDITVGDLPNHGSRFKKDTIQCILSSTKVRFGFHLAGSLSATRLYECDRCLKSFSLEEQIHVNMWLASNRGITAKDEPEVIFFPDSMDMIELAGIFAELLFISEPMKKLCNDQCKGFCPQCGINLNHGNCICESSDSNNP
;
A
#
# COMPACT_ATOMS: atom_id res chain seq x y z
N MET A 1 -3.39 -0.41 14.94
CA MET A 1 -2.06 -0.74 15.52
C MET A 1 -1.56 0.43 16.35
N LYS A 2 -1.20 0.18 17.60
CA LYS A 2 -0.74 1.22 18.56
C LYS A 2 0.72 0.97 18.90
N VAL A 3 1.50 2.06 18.98
CA VAL A 3 2.89 2.04 19.44
C VAL A 3 3.04 3.00 20.58
N PHE A 4 3.62 2.54 21.68
CA PHE A 4 3.77 3.34 22.89
C PHE A 4 5.09 4.12 22.87
N ARG A 5 5.08 5.31 23.47
CA ARG A 5 6.28 6.15 23.60
C ARG A 5 7.41 5.43 24.36
N SER A 6 7.06 4.60 25.35
CA SER A 6 8.04 3.78 26.06
C SER A 6 8.79 2.81 25.15
N GLU A 7 8.09 2.20 24.18
CA GLU A 7 8.71 1.32 23.17
C GLU A 7 9.62 2.11 22.23
N LEU A 8 9.15 3.29 21.79
CA LEU A 8 9.94 4.18 20.92
C LEU A 8 11.21 4.67 21.62
N ASN A 9 11.13 4.99 22.94
CA ASN A 9 12.29 5.40 23.73
C ASN A 9 13.30 4.27 23.96
N ALA A 10 12.83 3.01 24.02
CA ALA A 10 13.71 1.85 24.15
C ALA A 10 14.41 1.50 22.83
N GLU A 11 13.99 2.13 21.74
CA GLU A 11 14.38 1.80 20.37
C GLU A 11 14.18 0.31 20.06
N PHE A 12 13.86 -0.01 18.83
CA PHE A 12 13.75 -1.39 18.39
C PHE A 12 14.17 -1.51 16.94
N LYS A 13 14.67 -2.68 16.58
CA LYS A 13 15.09 -2.98 15.22
C LYS A 13 14.32 -4.20 14.69
N ASP A 14 13.81 -4.06 13.47
CA ASP A 14 13.13 -5.12 12.71
C ASP A 14 12.04 -5.85 13.52
N LYS A 15 11.29 -5.08 14.32
CA LYS A 15 10.20 -5.61 15.12
C LYS A 15 9.00 -5.92 14.23
N LEU A 16 8.52 -7.16 14.32
CA LEU A 16 7.35 -7.63 13.58
C LEU A 16 6.06 -7.26 14.32
N PHE A 17 5.12 -6.73 13.56
CA PHE A 17 3.75 -6.48 13.99
C PHE A 17 2.78 -7.10 12.99
N ASP A 18 1.77 -7.78 13.50
CA ASP A 18 0.65 -8.26 12.69
C ASP A 18 -0.51 -7.27 12.81
N ILE A 19 -0.96 -6.75 11.68
CA ILE A 19 -2.06 -5.78 11.61
C ILE A 19 -3.27 -6.51 11.06
N THR A 20 -4.38 -6.53 11.82
CA THR A 20 -5.64 -7.07 11.34
C THR A 20 -6.25 -6.13 10.32
N VAL A 21 -6.65 -6.65 9.16
CA VAL A 21 -7.28 -5.85 8.10
C VAL A 21 -8.55 -5.15 8.60
N GLY A 22 -9.31 -5.82 9.48
CA GLY A 22 -10.52 -5.24 10.09
C GLY A 22 -10.27 -4.01 10.99
N ASP A 23 -9.03 -3.82 11.46
CA ASP A 23 -8.64 -2.66 12.29
C ASP A 23 -8.20 -1.46 11.43
N LEU A 24 -8.08 -1.65 10.11
CA LEU A 24 -7.72 -0.57 9.19
C LEU A 24 -8.96 0.17 8.71
N PRO A 25 -8.90 1.51 8.56
CA PRO A 25 -9.91 2.26 7.83
C PRO A 25 -10.12 1.68 6.42
N ASN A 26 -11.38 1.49 6.04
CA ASN A 26 -11.70 0.92 4.74
C ASN A 26 -11.61 1.97 3.63
N HIS A 27 -10.61 1.84 2.76
CA HIS A 27 -10.42 2.65 1.56
C HIS A 27 -10.78 1.90 0.26
N GLY A 28 -11.49 0.76 0.36
CA GLY A 28 -11.93 -0.03 -0.79
C GLY A 28 -10.94 -1.13 -1.23
N SER A 29 -9.75 -1.19 -0.66
CA SER A 29 -8.78 -2.25 -0.94
C SER A 29 -9.27 -3.60 -0.44
N ARG A 30 -9.11 -4.66 -1.25
CA ARG A 30 -9.45 -6.03 -0.89
C ARG A 30 -8.18 -6.83 -0.66
N PHE A 31 -8.12 -7.54 0.47
CA PHE A 31 -6.97 -8.34 0.85
C PHE A 31 -7.29 -9.83 0.76
N LYS A 32 -6.29 -10.64 0.45
CA LYS A 32 -6.40 -12.10 0.39
C LYS A 32 -6.30 -12.74 1.77
N LYS A 33 -5.58 -12.09 2.67
CA LYS A 33 -5.39 -12.51 4.07
C LYS A 33 -5.97 -11.44 5.00
N ASP A 34 -6.42 -11.86 6.17
CA ASP A 34 -6.96 -10.95 7.19
C ASP A 34 -5.86 -10.23 7.99
N THR A 35 -4.60 -10.53 7.71
CA THR A 35 -3.45 -9.93 8.38
C THR A 35 -2.45 -9.38 7.39
N ILE A 36 -1.89 -8.22 7.73
CA ILE A 36 -0.80 -7.55 7.03
C ILE A 36 0.41 -7.58 7.96
N GLN A 37 1.54 -8.02 7.45
CA GLN A 37 2.78 -8.01 8.20
C GLN A 37 3.46 -6.64 8.09
N CYS A 38 3.84 -6.10 9.23
CA CYS A 38 4.56 -4.85 9.34
C CYS A 38 5.87 -5.10 10.08
N ILE A 39 7.00 -4.80 9.45
CA ILE A 39 8.31 -4.83 10.08
C ILE A 39 8.76 -3.39 10.24
N LEU A 40 9.04 -2.97 11.48
CA LEU A 40 9.48 -1.61 11.77
C LEU A 40 10.73 -1.60 12.63
N SER A 41 11.52 -0.58 12.41
CA SER A 41 12.60 -0.15 13.29
C SER A 41 12.31 1.27 13.79
N SER A 42 12.60 1.54 15.04
CA SER A 42 12.48 2.86 15.66
C SER A 42 13.83 3.35 16.12
N THR A 43 14.17 4.58 15.75
CA THR A 43 15.40 5.25 16.19
C THR A 43 15.03 6.62 16.75
N LYS A 44 15.61 6.94 17.92
CA LYS A 44 15.43 8.26 18.55
C LYS A 44 16.24 9.31 17.80
N VAL A 45 15.60 10.42 17.49
CA VAL A 45 16.22 11.57 16.81
C VAL A 45 16.05 12.82 17.64
N ARG A 46 16.73 13.92 17.25
CA ARG A 46 16.79 15.17 18.07
C ARG A 46 15.43 15.70 18.48
N PHE A 47 14.38 15.54 17.67
CA PHE A 47 13.07 16.12 17.90
C PHE A 47 11.93 15.09 17.88
N GLY A 48 12.22 13.83 18.19
CA GLY A 48 11.22 12.76 18.21
C GLY A 48 11.78 11.41 17.83
N PHE A 49 11.10 10.72 16.91
CA PHE A 49 11.47 9.36 16.50
C PHE A 49 11.40 9.23 14.98
N HIS A 50 12.29 8.44 14.44
CA HIS A 50 12.22 7.99 13.05
C HIS A 50 11.76 6.53 13.03
N LEU A 51 10.70 6.24 12.27
CA LEU A 51 10.19 4.90 12.02
C LEU A 51 10.46 4.53 10.57
N ALA A 52 11.20 3.44 10.38
CA ALA A 52 11.51 2.91 9.06
C ALA A 52 11.21 1.42 9.00
N GLY A 53 10.77 0.93 7.82
CA GLY A 53 10.47 -0.47 7.64
C GLY A 53 9.63 -0.77 6.41
N SER A 54 8.76 -1.80 6.51
CA SER A 54 7.89 -2.18 5.41
C SER A 54 6.58 -2.82 5.87
N LEU A 55 5.56 -2.67 5.04
CA LEU A 55 4.30 -3.40 5.10
C LEU A 55 4.29 -4.45 3.99
N SER A 56 3.94 -5.69 4.31
CA SER A 56 3.77 -6.77 3.33
C SER A 56 2.32 -7.21 3.30
N ALA A 57 1.65 -7.01 2.17
CA ALA A 57 0.25 -7.33 1.97
C ALA A 57 0.03 -8.12 0.68
N THR A 58 -0.92 -9.07 0.70
CA THR A 58 -1.40 -9.72 -0.52
C THR A 58 -2.78 -9.18 -0.84
N ARG A 59 -2.88 -8.38 -1.90
CA ARG A 59 -4.15 -7.76 -2.33
C ARG A 59 -4.81 -8.54 -3.46
N LEU A 60 -6.13 -8.42 -3.52
CA LEU A 60 -6.98 -9.00 -4.55
C LEU A 60 -7.38 -7.93 -5.54
N TYR A 61 -7.11 -8.17 -6.81
CA TYR A 61 -7.43 -7.28 -7.91
C TYR A 61 -8.27 -7.98 -8.98
N GLU A 62 -8.94 -7.19 -9.78
CA GLU A 62 -9.53 -7.59 -11.04
C GLU A 62 -8.74 -6.94 -12.18
N CYS A 63 -8.42 -7.72 -13.20
CA CYS A 63 -7.62 -7.24 -14.32
C CYS A 63 -8.41 -6.25 -15.18
N ASP A 64 -7.86 -5.05 -15.41
CA ASP A 64 -8.52 -3.99 -16.19
C ASP A 64 -8.74 -4.37 -17.67
N ARG A 65 -8.05 -5.44 -18.17
CA ARG A 65 -8.18 -5.88 -19.56
C ARG A 65 -9.06 -7.09 -19.76
N CYS A 66 -9.01 -8.07 -18.85
CA CYS A 66 -9.71 -9.35 -19.06
C CYS A 66 -10.60 -9.76 -17.90
N LEU A 67 -10.79 -8.88 -16.91
CA LEU A 67 -11.64 -9.03 -15.74
C LEU A 67 -11.32 -10.27 -14.87
N LYS A 68 -10.20 -10.93 -15.14
CA LYS A 68 -9.75 -12.05 -14.31
C LYS A 68 -9.33 -11.55 -12.94
N SER A 69 -9.85 -12.18 -11.89
CA SER A 69 -9.37 -11.94 -10.53
C SER A 69 -7.96 -12.54 -10.35
N PHE A 70 -7.09 -11.78 -9.71
CA PHE A 70 -5.73 -12.20 -9.37
C PHE A 70 -5.29 -11.60 -8.04
N SER A 71 -4.22 -12.12 -7.47
CA SER A 71 -3.63 -11.56 -6.26
C SER A 71 -2.19 -11.10 -6.53
N LEU A 72 -1.83 -9.99 -5.92
CA LEU A 72 -0.48 -9.45 -5.98
C LEU A 72 0.05 -9.32 -4.54
N GLU A 73 1.25 -9.82 -4.34
CA GLU A 73 2.00 -9.60 -3.10
C GLU A 73 2.82 -8.31 -3.25
N GLU A 74 2.63 -7.39 -2.34
CA GLU A 74 3.23 -6.07 -2.39
C GLU A 74 3.97 -5.77 -1.10
N GLN A 75 5.12 -5.14 -1.24
CA GLN A 75 5.90 -4.61 -0.15
C GLN A 75 5.97 -3.09 -0.26
N ILE A 76 5.44 -2.41 0.75
CA ILE A 76 5.35 -0.96 0.80
C ILE A 76 6.35 -0.45 1.83
N HIS A 77 7.22 0.44 1.43
CA HIS A 77 8.19 1.05 2.34
C HIS A 77 7.50 2.01 3.30
N VAL A 78 7.87 1.90 4.57
CA VAL A 78 7.47 2.82 5.63
C VAL A 78 8.69 3.65 5.99
N ASN A 79 8.54 4.96 5.91
CA ASN A 79 9.56 5.92 6.30
C ASN A 79 8.86 7.16 6.85
N MET A 80 8.80 7.33 8.17
CA MET A 80 8.08 8.42 8.79
C MET A 80 8.79 8.97 10.03
N TRP A 81 8.50 10.23 10.32
CA TRP A 81 9.07 10.95 11.45
C TRP A 81 7.96 11.32 12.43
N LEU A 82 8.11 10.98 13.68
CA LEU A 82 7.24 11.41 14.75
C LEU A 82 7.88 12.60 15.46
N ALA A 83 7.40 13.80 15.17
CA ALA A 83 7.97 15.03 15.68
C ALA A 83 7.22 15.58 16.89
N SER A 84 7.95 15.90 17.96
CA SER A 84 7.37 16.49 19.17
C SER A 84 7.02 17.97 19.01
N ASN A 85 7.57 18.65 18.00
CA ASN A 85 7.35 20.08 17.75
C ASN A 85 6.79 20.31 16.35
N ARG A 86 5.66 21.03 16.25
CA ARG A 86 5.01 21.39 14.97
C ARG A 86 5.90 22.29 14.08
N GLY A 87 6.83 23.07 14.65
CA GLY A 87 7.72 23.94 13.89
C GLY A 87 8.78 23.21 13.06
N ILE A 88 8.89 21.88 13.24
CA ILE A 88 9.85 21.03 12.52
C ILE A 88 9.20 20.33 11.31
N THR A 89 7.92 20.55 11.09
CA THR A 89 7.27 20.09 9.84
C THR A 89 7.98 20.82 8.69
N ALA A 90 9.08 20.19 8.23
CA ALA A 90 9.84 20.69 7.11
C ALA A 90 8.89 20.78 5.92
N LYS A 91 8.94 21.89 5.22
CA LYS A 91 8.06 22.17 4.06
C LYS A 91 8.23 21.16 2.93
N ASP A 92 9.20 20.24 3.03
CA ASP A 92 9.65 19.36 1.96
C ASP A 92 9.64 17.86 2.32
N GLU A 93 9.18 17.46 3.54
CA GLU A 93 9.11 16.04 3.91
C GLU A 93 7.67 15.62 4.21
N PRO A 94 7.06 14.81 3.31
CA PRO A 94 5.62 14.51 3.37
C PRO A 94 5.19 13.60 4.53
N GLU A 95 6.12 13.05 5.31
CA GLU A 95 5.82 11.99 6.28
C GLU A 95 6.12 12.38 7.73
N VAL A 96 6.02 13.68 8.06
CA VAL A 96 6.22 14.14 9.45
C VAL A 96 4.91 14.21 10.19
N ILE A 97 4.76 13.33 11.18
CA ILE A 97 3.57 13.24 12.02
C ILE A 97 3.83 13.96 13.35
N PHE A 98 2.91 14.81 13.72
CA PHE A 98 2.99 15.48 15.02
C PHE A 98 2.67 14.51 16.15
N PHE A 99 3.65 14.26 17.01
CA PHE A 99 3.55 13.40 18.19
C PHE A 99 4.11 14.14 19.41
N PRO A 100 3.30 15.01 20.05
CA PRO A 100 3.74 15.82 21.18
C PRO A 100 4.14 14.97 22.38
N ASP A 101 5.01 15.51 23.22
CA ASP A 101 5.53 14.81 24.42
C ASP A 101 4.44 14.45 25.45
N SER A 102 3.28 15.08 25.36
CA SER A 102 2.10 14.78 26.19
C SER A 102 1.33 13.53 25.75
N MET A 103 1.63 12.96 24.60
CA MET A 103 1.00 11.72 24.11
C MET A 103 1.86 10.50 24.43
N ASP A 104 1.28 9.51 25.10
CA ASP A 104 1.98 8.28 25.48
C ASP A 104 1.95 7.20 24.39
N MET A 105 1.07 7.33 23.39
CA MET A 105 0.95 6.38 22.29
C MET A 105 0.54 7.07 20.99
N ILE A 106 0.88 6.43 19.88
CA ILE A 106 0.42 6.80 18.54
C ILE A 106 -0.33 5.63 17.91
N GLU A 107 -1.42 5.93 17.20
CA GLU A 107 -2.15 4.96 16.39
C GLU A 107 -1.73 5.10 14.92
N LEU A 108 -1.13 4.04 14.37
CA LEU A 108 -0.59 4.03 13.01
C LEU A 108 -1.54 3.38 11.98
N ALA A 109 -2.67 2.80 12.41
CA ALA A 109 -3.58 2.10 11.53
C ALA A 109 -4.09 2.97 10.36
N GLY A 110 -4.48 4.21 10.65
CA GLY A 110 -4.93 5.16 9.62
C GLY A 110 -3.84 5.48 8.60
N ILE A 111 -2.62 5.74 9.08
CA ILE A 111 -1.47 6.06 8.22
C ILE A 111 -1.12 4.87 7.32
N PHE A 112 -1.12 3.67 7.87
CA PHE A 112 -0.85 2.47 7.08
C PHE A 112 -1.95 2.19 6.05
N ALA A 113 -3.22 2.46 6.38
CA ALA A 113 -4.31 2.36 5.42
C ALA A 113 -4.13 3.34 4.24
N GLU A 114 -3.69 4.57 4.51
CA GLU A 114 -3.37 5.56 3.48
C GLU A 114 -2.17 5.14 2.62
N LEU A 115 -1.08 4.65 3.23
CA LEU A 115 0.08 4.14 2.50
C LEU A 115 -0.29 2.97 1.58
N LEU A 116 -1.10 2.03 2.08
CA LEU A 116 -1.64 0.94 1.29
C LEU A 116 -2.50 1.44 0.14
N PHE A 117 -3.35 2.43 0.36
CA PHE A 117 -4.22 2.99 -0.68
C PHE A 117 -3.41 3.70 -1.77
N ILE A 118 -2.47 4.56 -1.39
CA ILE A 118 -1.63 5.32 -2.34
C ILE A 118 -0.72 4.39 -3.15
N SER A 119 -0.29 3.24 -2.58
CA SER A 119 0.55 2.27 -3.27
C SER A 119 -0.19 1.42 -4.31
N GLU A 120 -1.51 1.53 -4.43
CA GLU A 120 -2.26 0.76 -5.44
C GLU A 120 -1.82 1.11 -6.86
N PRO A 121 -1.54 0.09 -7.71
CA PRO A 121 -1.13 0.34 -9.08
C PRO A 121 -2.27 0.98 -9.88
N MET A 122 -1.94 2.00 -10.69
CA MET A 122 -2.90 2.68 -11.56
C MET A 122 -3.49 1.73 -12.63
N LYS A 123 -2.74 0.70 -13.03
CA LYS A 123 -3.19 -0.36 -13.94
C LYS A 123 -3.08 -1.70 -13.23
N LYS A 124 -4.21 -2.39 -13.13
CA LYS A 124 -4.32 -3.70 -12.50
C LYS A 124 -4.35 -4.77 -13.60
N LEU A 125 -3.21 -5.35 -13.91
CA LEU A 125 -3.07 -6.36 -14.96
C LEU A 125 -2.71 -7.71 -14.35
N CYS A 126 -3.41 -8.78 -14.77
CA CYS A 126 -3.11 -10.13 -14.29
C CYS A 126 -1.74 -10.65 -14.76
N ASN A 127 -1.21 -10.10 -15.86
CA ASN A 127 0.17 -10.19 -16.34
C ASN A 127 0.41 -9.07 -17.35
N ASP A 128 1.67 -8.74 -17.62
CA ASP A 128 2.07 -7.64 -18.49
C ASP A 128 1.63 -7.84 -19.94
N GLN A 129 1.53 -9.10 -20.38
CA GLN A 129 1.15 -9.48 -21.74
C GLN A 129 -0.35 -9.81 -21.88
N CYS A 130 -1.17 -9.43 -20.89
CA CYS A 130 -2.61 -9.67 -20.97
C CYS A 130 -3.20 -9.00 -22.21
N LYS A 131 -3.81 -9.82 -23.08
CA LYS A 131 -4.40 -9.37 -24.36
C LYS A 131 -5.81 -8.79 -24.17
N GLY A 132 -6.45 -9.06 -23.02
CA GLY A 132 -7.81 -8.58 -22.75
C GLY A 132 -8.89 -9.28 -23.55
N PHE A 133 -9.98 -8.55 -23.78
CA PHE A 133 -11.11 -8.99 -24.62
C PHE A 133 -11.03 -8.37 -26.01
N CYS A 134 -11.52 -9.09 -27.00
CA CYS A 134 -11.75 -8.54 -28.33
C CYS A 134 -12.83 -7.42 -28.24
N PRO A 135 -12.58 -6.22 -28.77
CA PRO A 135 -13.55 -5.13 -28.69
C PRO A 135 -14.80 -5.37 -29.55
N GLN A 136 -14.74 -6.27 -30.55
CA GLN A 136 -15.85 -6.56 -31.45
C GLN A 136 -16.74 -7.70 -30.94
N CYS A 137 -16.16 -8.84 -30.56
CA CYS A 137 -16.92 -10.04 -30.18
C CYS A 137 -16.86 -10.41 -28.71
N GLY A 138 -16.04 -9.72 -27.90
CA GLY A 138 -15.93 -9.95 -26.47
C GLY A 138 -15.18 -11.24 -26.08
N ILE A 139 -14.58 -11.98 -27.04
CA ILE A 139 -13.80 -13.18 -26.70
C ILE A 139 -12.55 -12.79 -25.90
N ASN A 140 -12.20 -13.59 -24.89
CA ASN A 140 -10.97 -13.38 -24.16
C ASN A 140 -9.76 -13.85 -24.98
N LEU A 141 -8.96 -12.89 -25.45
CA LEU A 141 -7.81 -13.10 -26.32
C LEU A 141 -6.64 -13.82 -25.63
N ASN A 142 -6.70 -14.02 -24.32
CA ASN A 142 -5.70 -14.83 -23.61
C ASN A 142 -5.98 -16.34 -23.74
N HIS A 143 -7.21 -16.73 -24.09
CA HIS A 143 -7.66 -18.13 -24.13
C HIS A 143 -8.15 -18.58 -25.51
N GLY A 144 -8.40 -17.66 -26.43
CA GLY A 144 -8.94 -17.97 -27.74
C GLY A 144 -8.44 -17.02 -28.82
N ASN A 145 -8.53 -17.49 -30.06
CA ASN A 145 -8.28 -16.65 -31.24
C ASN A 145 -9.58 -16.00 -31.68
N CYS A 146 -9.55 -14.70 -31.86
CA CYS A 146 -10.64 -13.96 -32.45
C CYS A 146 -10.67 -14.19 -33.96
N ILE A 147 -11.85 -14.46 -34.51
CA ILE A 147 -12.10 -14.58 -35.95
C ILE A 147 -12.63 -13.27 -36.56
N CYS A 148 -12.79 -12.23 -35.78
CA CYS A 148 -13.15 -10.91 -36.28
C CYS A 148 -11.99 -10.42 -37.15
N GLU A 149 -12.31 -9.98 -38.37
CA GLU A 149 -11.33 -9.29 -39.21
C GLU A 149 -10.87 -8.02 -38.48
N SER A 150 -9.57 -7.86 -38.35
CA SER A 150 -9.01 -6.58 -37.95
C SER A 150 -9.46 -5.56 -38.99
N SER A 151 -10.40 -4.69 -38.64
CA SER A 151 -10.67 -3.52 -39.45
C SER A 151 -9.44 -2.61 -39.35
N ASP A 152 -8.41 -2.93 -40.12
CA ASP A 152 -7.37 -1.98 -40.48
C ASP A 152 -8.09 -0.80 -41.11
N SER A 153 -8.32 0.21 -40.32
CA SER A 153 -8.74 1.52 -40.80
C SER A 153 -7.60 2.12 -41.60
N ASN A 154 -7.52 1.70 -42.88
CA ASN A 154 -6.98 2.56 -43.90
C ASN A 154 -7.90 3.78 -43.97
N ASN A 155 -7.51 4.84 -43.33
CA ASN A 155 -8.03 6.16 -43.62
C ASN A 155 -6.96 6.89 -44.47
N PRO A 156 -7.26 7.29 -45.70
CA PRO A 156 -6.37 8.03 -46.58
C PRO A 156 -6.05 9.44 -46.04
#